data_55442ceedd4b54199c256ef6f1995e68
#
_entry.id   55442ceedd4b54199c256ef6f1995e68
#
_cell.length_a   1.000
_cell.length_b   1.000
_cell.length_c   1.000
_cell.angle_alpha   90.00
_cell.angle_beta   90.00
_cell.angle_gamma   90.00
#
_symmetry.space_group_name_H-M   'P 1'
#
loop_
_entity.id
_entity.type
_entity.pdbx_description
1 polymer ?
#
loop_
_entity_poly.entity_id
_entity_poly.type
_entity_poly.pdbx_seq_one_letter_code
_entity_poly.pdbx_strand_id
1 'polypeptide(L)'
;MAHPIFLEDWSSYDNRKIREERDKSKFDCSEHWEVEYLADKLKKYYPLKTRQAIMQSITHCCSKITEPHQRERYVECVIKRFVSE
;
A
#
# COMPACT_ATOMS: atom_id res chain seq x y z
N MET A 1 8.41 -7.16 14.90
CA MET A 1 8.29 -8.10 13.78
C MET A 1 7.55 -7.45 12.62
N ALA A 2 7.96 -7.75 11.41
CA ALA A 2 7.28 -7.21 10.22
C ALA A 2 5.92 -7.89 10.03
N HIS A 3 4.94 -7.11 9.58
CA HIS A 3 3.63 -7.66 9.24
C HIS A 3 3.78 -8.66 8.08
N PRO A 4 3.01 -9.76 8.06
CA PRO A 4 3.11 -10.77 7.00
C PRO A 4 2.95 -10.22 5.59
N ILE A 5 2.28 -9.08 5.41
CA ILE A 5 2.12 -8.47 4.10
C ILE A 5 3.46 -8.16 3.43
N PHE A 6 4.50 -7.87 4.21
CA PHE A 6 5.84 -7.59 3.67
C PHE A 6 6.50 -8.86 3.12
N LEU A 7 6.03 -10.02 3.52
CA LEU A 7 6.53 -11.32 3.04
C LEU A 7 5.74 -11.86 1.87
N GLU A 8 4.69 -11.13 1.45
CA GLU A 8 3.88 -11.51 0.30
C GLU A 8 4.67 -11.39 -1.01
N ASP A 9 4.16 -12.05 -2.05
CA ASP A 9 4.74 -11.93 -3.38
C ASP A 9 4.33 -10.61 -4.01
N TRP A 10 5.30 -9.70 -4.14
CA TRP A 10 5.12 -8.40 -4.77
C TRP A 10 5.67 -8.37 -6.19
N SER A 11 5.93 -9.54 -6.79
CA SER A 11 6.60 -9.60 -8.08
C SER A 11 5.82 -8.89 -9.20
N SER A 12 4.49 -9.02 -9.22
CA SER A 12 3.67 -8.32 -10.22
C SER A 12 3.81 -6.81 -10.10
N TYR A 13 3.81 -6.29 -8.87
CA TYR A 13 4.01 -4.88 -8.60
C TYR A 13 5.40 -4.44 -9.03
N ASP A 14 6.41 -5.18 -8.61
CA ASP A 14 7.81 -4.84 -8.91
C ASP A 14 8.07 -4.87 -10.42
N ASN A 15 7.56 -5.88 -11.12
CA ASN A 15 7.76 -6.02 -12.56
C ASN A 15 7.11 -4.87 -13.33
N ARG A 16 5.93 -4.43 -12.90
CA ARG A 16 5.27 -3.30 -13.54
C ARG A 16 6.04 -2.01 -13.33
N LYS A 17 6.57 -1.78 -12.12
CA LYS A 17 7.39 -0.61 -11.83
C LYS A 17 8.65 -0.61 -12.70
N ILE A 18 9.30 -1.76 -12.84
CA ILE A 18 10.50 -1.89 -13.68
C ILE A 18 10.18 -1.58 -15.14
N ARG A 19 9.06 -2.11 -15.67
CA ARG A 19 8.65 -1.85 -17.05
C ARG A 19 8.37 -0.37 -17.29
N GLU A 20 7.89 0.34 -16.28
CA GLU A 20 7.60 1.77 -16.35
C GLU A 20 8.81 2.62 -16.00
N GLU A 21 9.96 2.00 -15.79
CA GLU A 21 11.20 2.68 -15.40
C GLU A 21 11.05 3.49 -14.11
N ARG A 22 10.29 2.93 -13.15
CA ARG A 22 10.02 3.56 -11.88
C ARG A 22 10.67 2.77 -10.74
N ASP A 23 10.96 3.46 -9.64
CA ASP A 23 11.57 2.84 -8.48
C ASP A 23 10.57 1.91 -7.78
N LYS A 24 10.84 0.60 -7.83
CA LYS A 24 9.96 -0.41 -7.24
C LYS A 24 9.91 -0.36 -5.71
N SER A 25 10.90 0.26 -5.07
CA SER A 25 10.92 0.37 -3.62
C SER A 25 10.02 1.48 -3.10
N LYS A 26 9.54 2.37 -3.99
CA LYS A 26 8.73 3.51 -3.60
C LYS A 26 7.28 3.33 -4.05
N PHE A 27 6.38 3.67 -3.15
CA PHE A 27 4.94 3.67 -3.42
C PHE A 27 4.52 5.07 -3.86
N ASP A 28 3.78 5.15 -4.96
CA ASP A 28 3.32 6.42 -5.52
C ASP A 28 1.80 6.50 -5.45
N CYS A 29 1.30 7.37 -4.60
CA CYS A 29 -0.14 7.53 -4.40
C CYS A 29 -0.86 8.14 -5.59
N SER A 30 -0.13 8.80 -6.48
CA SER A 30 -0.74 9.36 -7.69
C SER A 30 -1.05 8.30 -8.73
N GLU A 31 -0.51 7.10 -8.57
CA GLU A 31 -0.75 5.98 -9.48
C GLU A 31 -1.89 5.13 -8.94
N HIS A 32 -3.02 5.19 -9.60
CA HIS A 32 -4.23 4.51 -9.14
C HIS A 32 -4.05 2.99 -9.01
N TRP A 33 -3.32 2.37 -9.93
CA TRP A 33 -3.11 0.92 -9.89
C TRP A 33 -2.29 0.49 -8.67
N GLU A 34 -1.35 1.34 -8.21
CA GLU A 34 -0.56 1.03 -7.02
C GLU A 34 -1.44 1.02 -5.77
N VAL A 35 -2.34 1.99 -5.68
CA VAL A 35 -3.29 2.09 -4.56
C VAL A 35 -4.21 0.87 -4.56
N GLU A 36 -4.73 0.48 -5.71
CA GLU A 36 -5.59 -0.70 -5.83
C GLU A 36 -4.85 -1.98 -5.48
N TYR A 37 -3.60 -2.11 -5.92
CA TYR A 37 -2.79 -3.29 -5.62
C TYR A 37 -2.60 -3.44 -4.11
N LEU A 38 -2.27 -2.36 -3.43
CA LEU A 38 -2.11 -2.36 -1.98
C LEU A 38 -3.44 -2.68 -1.28
N ALA A 39 -4.54 -2.10 -1.75
CA ALA A 39 -5.86 -2.36 -1.19
C ALA A 39 -6.23 -3.85 -1.29
N ASP A 40 -5.94 -4.48 -2.42
CA ASP A 40 -6.23 -5.90 -2.61
C ASP A 40 -5.43 -6.77 -1.62
N LYS A 41 -4.16 -6.43 -1.41
CA LYS A 41 -3.33 -7.16 -0.44
C LYS A 41 -3.82 -6.97 0.99
N LEU A 42 -4.17 -5.74 1.35
CA LEU A 42 -4.68 -5.45 2.69
C LEU A 42 -6.01 -6.15 2.95
N LYS A 43 -6.85 -6.27 1.94
CA LYS A 43 -8.14 -6.94 2.07
C LYS A 43 -7.99 -8.40 2.50
N LYS A 44 -6.90 -9.06 2.12
CA LYS A 44 -6.63 -10.44 2.54
C LYS A 44 -6.43 -10.55 4.04
N TYR A 45 -5.84 -9.54 4.67
CA TYR A 45 -5.54 -9.53 6.10
C TYR A 45 -6.65 -8.88 6.92
N TYR A 46 -7.48 -8.05 6.30
CA TYR A 46 -8.56 -7.34 6.98
C TYR A 46 -9.87 -7.54 6.23
N PRO A 47 -10.35 -8.80 6.15
CA PRO A 47 -11.53 -9.12 5.31
C PRO A 47 -12.82 -8.48 5.81
N LEU A 48 -12.86 -8.08 7.09
CA LEU A 48 -14.06 -7.43 7.65
C LEU A 48 -14.14 -5.95 7.32
N LYS A 49 -13.03 -5.34 6.87
CA LYS A 49 -13.06 -3.96 6.41
C LYS A 49 -13.50 -3.91 4.97
N THR A 50 -14.32 -2.92 4.62
CA THR A 50 -14.73 -2.74 3.23
C THR A 50 -13.56 -2.22 2.41
N ARG A 51 -13.59 -2.48 1.09
CA ARG A 51 -12.58 -1.95 0.19
C ARG A 51 -12.53 -0.42 0.26
N GLN A 52 -13.70 0.22 0.37
CA GLN A 52 -13.78 1.68 0.49
C GLN A 52 -13.06 2.18 1.73
N ALA A 53 -13.25 1.53 2.88
CA ALA A 53 -12.56 1.90 4.12
C ALA A 53 -11.05 1.76 3.99
N ILE A 54 -10.59 0.67 3.34
CA ILE A 54 -9.16 0.45 3.10
C ILE A 54 -8.61 1.55 2.19
N MET A 55 -9.31 1.87 1.11
CA MET A 55 -8.89 2.92 0.17
C MET A 55 -8.82 4.29 0.86
N GLN A 56 -9.79 4.59 1.75
CA GLN A 56 -9.78 5.83 2.51
C GLN A 56 -8.57 5.92 3.43
N SER A 57 -8.20 4.83 4.07
CA SER A 57 -7.02 4.79 4.94
C SER A 57 -5.74 5.00 4.14
N ILE A 58 -5.64 4.40 2.96
CA ILE A 58 -4.50 4.62 2.06
C ILE A 58 -4.43 6.10 1.67
N THR A 59 -5.55 6.68 1.27
CA THR A 59 -5.63 8.08 0.87
C THR A 59 -5.23 9.01 2.03
N HIS A 60 -5.66 8.68 3.25
CA HIS A 60 -5.27 9.45 4.43
C HIS A 60 -3.74 9.44 4.62
N CYS A 61 -3.12 8.26 4.51
CA CYS A 61 -1.67 8.16 4.62
C CYS A 61 -0.98 8.90 3.48
N CYS A 62 -1.56 8.88 2.28
CA CYS A 62 -1.03 9.62 1.13
C CYS A 62 -1.06 11.13 1.36
N SER A 63 -2.07 11.63 2.08
CA SER A 63 -2.13 13.06 2.40
C SER A 63 -1.07 13.48 3.41
N LYS A 64 -0.61 12.56 4.23
CA LYS A 64 0.47 12.83 5.19
C LYS A 64 1.85 12.70 4.57
N ILE A 65 1.99 11.77 3.63
CA ILE A 65 3.26 11.52 2.93
C ILE A 65 3.05 11.95 1.49
N THR A 66 3.38 13.21 1.19
CA THR A 66 3.00 13.86 -0.06
C THR A 66 3.89 13.51 -1.26
N GLU A 67 5.04 12.88 -1.02
CA GLU A 67 5.96 12.51 -2.08
C GLU A 67 6.07 10.98 -2.17
N PRO A 68 6.42 10.42 -3.35
CA PRO A 68 6.70 8.99 -3.43
C PRO A 68 7.74 8.62 -2.37
N HIS A 69 7.43 7.60 -1.58
CA HIS A 69 8.23 7.23 -0.43
C HIS A 69 8.32 5.71 -0.37
N GLN A 70 9.14 5.19 0.52
CA GLN A 70 9.32 3.74 0.63
C GLN A 70 7.98 3.04 0.86
N ARG A 71 7.75 1.98 0.09
CA ARG A 71 6.51 1.19 0.16
C ARG A 71 6.19 0.78 1.59
N GLU A 72 7.20 0.34 2.34
CA GLU A 72 7.01 -0.11 3.71
C GLU A 72 6.42 0.98 4.61
N ARG A 73 6.82 2.23 4.41
CA ARG A 73 6.32 3.35 5.20
C ARG A 73 4.83 3.58 4.98
N TYR A 74 4.38 3.51 3.73
CA TYR A 74 2.96 3.64 3.43
C TYR A 74 2.16 2.50 4.03
N VAL A 75 2.64 1.27 3.87
CA VAL A 75 1.95 0.10 4.40
C VAL A 75 1.86 0.17 5.92
N GLU A 76 2.95 0.54 6.59
CA GLU A 76 2.95 0.70 8.04
C GLU A 76 1.96 1.78 8.50
N CYS A 77 1.89 2.89 7.79
CA CYS A 77 0.95 3.97 8.11
C CYS A 77 -0.49 3.45 8.07
N VAL A 78 -0.84 2.72 7.01
CA VAL A 78 -2.20 2.19 6.86
C VAL A 78 -2.51 1.17 7.96
N ILE A 79 -1.58 0.28 8.25
CA ILE A 79 -1.77 -0.75 9.28
C ILE A 79 -1.93 -0.10 10.66
N LYS A 80 -1.12 0.90 10.98
CA LYS A 80 -1.25 1.63 12.24
C LYS A 80 -2.61 2.28 12.38
N ARG A 81 -3.12 2.82 11.28
CA ARG A 81 -4.45 3.42 11.27
C ARG A 81 -5.53 2.38 11.57
N PHE A 82 -5.42 1.17 10.99
CA PHE A 82 -6.37 0.10 11.26
C PHE A 82 -6.35 -0.32 12.72
N VAL A 83 -5.17 -0.39 13.33
CA VAL A 83 -5.02 -0.82 14.73
C VAL A 83 -5.55 0.25 15.69
N SER A 84 -5.42 1.53 15.34
CA SER A 84 -5.84 2.63 16.21
C SER A 84 -7.32 2.97 16.10
N GLU A 85 -8.04 2.40 15.15
CA GLU A 85 -9.48 2.62 15.00
C GLU A 85 -10.33 1.81 16.01
#